data_477c4a91bf33303e7187bf62588c638f
#
_entry.id   477c4a91bf33303e7187bf62588c638f
#
_cell.length_a   1.000
_cell.length_b   1.000
_cell.length_c   1.000
_cell.angle_alpha   90.00
_cell.angle_beta   90.00
_cell.angle_gamma   90.00
#
_symmetry.space_group_name_H-M   'P 1'
#
loop_
_entity.id
_entity.type
_entity.pdbx_description
1 polymer ?
#
loop_
_entity_poly.entity_id
_entity_poly.type
_entity_poly.pdbx_seq_one_letter_code
_entity_poly.pdbx_strand_id
1 'polypeptide(L)'
;MKKNIVFIPAIDAGRGRHNAYQYSISSWKKWAEKHNAEVLVWDTPLYTWEDMTIPWQRYYLFKILEHNNIDYDQILMVDSDTVVHPDTPNFFEFTERKYVGVLDLGCWEWTGRSIRHYKDLFNGFKIDRGIYFNGGFQIVNETHKPFFDKVIEFYNEHKDVLVEKQKAGLGTDQTVINYLVQTSGIDLK
;
A
#
# COMPACT_ATOMS: atom_id res chain seq x y z
N MET A 1 5.64 23.86 -8.46
CA MET A 1 4.71 22.82 -8.94
C MET A 1 4.82 21.64 -7.97
N LYS A 2 3.68 21.07 -7.55
CA LYS A 2 3.66 19.84 -6.77
C LYS A 2 4.32 18.72 -7.59
N LYS A 3 5.13 17.88 -6.95
CA LYS A 3 5.80 16.75 -7.60
C LYS A 3 5.10 15.43 -7.31
N ASN A 4 5.29 14.47 -8.16
CA ASN A 4 4.93 13.09 -7.87
C ASN A 4 5.93 12.50 -6.88
N ILE A 5 5.45 11.63 -6.00
CA ILE A 5 6.26 10.99 -4.96
C ILE A 5 6.23 9.48 -5.13
N VAL A 6 7.38 8.83 -5.03
CA VAL A 6 7.48 7.39 -4.78
C VAL A 6 7.71 7.21 -3.28
N PHE A 7 6.74 6.65 -2.59
CA PHE A 7 6.80 6.38 -1.15
C PHE A 7 7.20 4.93 -0.89
N ILE A 8 8.29 4.73 -0.16
CA ILE A 8 8.87 3.41 0.12
C ILE A 8 8.94 3.21 1.63
N PRO A 9 8.04 2.41 2.25
CA PRO A 9 8.14 2.03 3.66
C PRO A 9 9.26 0.99 3.85
N ALA A 10 10.47 1.46 4.15
CA ALA A 10 11.67 0.64 4.29
C ALA A 10 12.08 0.43 5.76
N ILE A 11 11.09 0.17 6.61
CA ILE A 11 11.28 -0.03 8.05
C ILE A 11 11.93 -1.38 8.31
N ASP A 12 13.06 -1.39 9.04
CA ASP A 12 13.67 -2.62 9.51
C ASP A 12 12.96 -3.18 10.73
N ALA A 13 12.27 -4.29 10.55
CA ALA A 13 11.60 -5.02 11.64
C ALA A 13 12.56 -5.98 12.39
N GLY A 14 13.87 -5.74 12.36
CA GLY A 14 14.87 -6.60 13.02
C GLY A 14 15.10 -7.93 12.32
N ARG A 15 14.65 -8.09 11.05
CA ARG A 15 14.76 -9.33 10.28
C ARG A 15 15.96 -9.36 9.33
N GLY A 16 16.86 -8.37 9.43
CA GLY A 16 18.06 -8.29 8.59
C GLY A 16 17.80 -8.00 7.10
N ARG A 17 16.60 -7.52 6.74
CA ARG A 17 16.24 -7.20 5.34
C ARG A 17 16.73 -5.84 4.89
N HIS A 18 17.23 -5.01 5.81
CA HIS A 18 17.63 -3.63 5.52
C HIS A 18 18.61 -3.52 4.33
N ASN A 19 19.57 -4.45 4.23
CA ASN A 19 20.52 -4.47 3.11
C ASN A 19 19.84 -4.74 1.77
N ALA A 20 18.77 -5.54 1.73
CA ALA A 20 18.02 -5.82 0.51
C ALA A 20 17.23 -4.59 0.02
N TYR A 21 16.73 -3.77 0.93
CA TYR A 21 15.98 -2.54 0.59
C TYR A 21 16.80 -1.53 -0.21
N GLN A 22 18.14 -1.53 -0.10
CA GLN A 22 19.03 -0.66 -0.87
C GLN A 22 18.87 -0.86 -2.38
N TYR A 23 18.63 -2.07 -2.84
CA TYR A 23 18.43 -2.37 -4.27
C TYR A 23 17.11 -1.77 -4.76
N SER A 24 16.04 -1.93 -3.99
CA SER A 24 14.73 -1.31 -4.26
C SER A 24 14.87 0.20 -4.32
N ILE A 25 15.35 0.82 -3.25
CA ILE A 25 15.52 2.28 -3.13
C ILE A 25 16.37 2.84 -4.29
N SER A 26 17.48 2.17 -4.63
CA SER A 26 18.35 2.60 -5.73
C SER A 26 17.64 2.53 -7.08
N SER A 27 16.87 1.47 -7.35
CA SER A 27 16.13 1.33 -8.61
C SER A 27 15.04 2.40 -8.74
N TRP A 28 14.27 2.62 -7.69
CA TRP A 28 13.21 3.64 -7.65
C TRP A 28 13.76 5.06 -7.73
N LYS A 29 14.91 5.37 -7.13
CA LYS A 29 15.58 6.67 -7.27
C LYS A 29 15.95 6.97 -8.73
N LYS A 30 16.55 6.01 -9.44
CA LYS A 30 16.88 6.16 -10.86
C LYS A 30 15.65 6.36 -11.73
N TRP A 31 14.59 5.60 -11.48
CA TRP A 31 13.33 5.74 -12.20
C TRP A 31 12.67 7.10 -11.92
N ALA A 32 12.61 7.52 -10.65
CA ALA A 32 12.01 8.78 -10.23
C ALA A 32 12.74 9.99 -10.84
N GLU A 33 14.07 9.98 -10.86
CA GLU A 33 14.89 11.01 -11.50
C GLU A 33 14.52 11.18 -12.99
N LYS A 34 14.40 10.06 -13.73
CA LYS A 34 14.00 10.05 -15.14
C LYS A 34 12.61 10.65 -15.38
N HIS A 35 11.71 10.51 -14.42
CA HIS A 35 10.31 10.92 -14.52
C HIS A 35 9.95 12.16 -13.70
N ASN A 36 10.96 12.92 -13.24
CA ASN A 36 10.79 14.14 -12.44
C ASN A 36 9.90 13.92 -11.19
N ALA A 37 10.06 12.77 -10.54
CA ALA A 37 9.43 12.42 -9.29
C ALA A 37 10.45 12.43 -8.13
N GLU A 38 9.98 12.50 -6.89
CA GLU A 38 10.81 12.42 -5.69
C GLU A 38 10.62 11.06 -5.00
N VAL A 39 11.67 10.54 -4.36
CA VAL A 39 11.58 9.32 -3.56
C VAL A 39 11.62 9.68 -2.08
N LEU A 40 10.55 9.34 -1.40
CA LEU A 40 10.45 9.42 0.06
C LEU A 40 10.62 8.02 0.65
N VAL A 41 11.76 7.79 1.27
CA VAL A 41 12.01 6.56 2.03
C VAL A 41 11.57 6.78 3.47
N TRP A 42 10.62 5.98 3.91
CA TRP A 42 10.14 6.03 5.29
C TRP A 42 10.68 4.83 6.07
N ASP A 43 11.63 5.09 6.98
CA ASP A 43 12.39 4.09 7.73
C ASP A 43 12.11 4.06 9.23
N THR A 44 11.33 5.00 9.72
CA THR A 44 11.00 5.13 11.15
C THR A 44 9.55 4.72 11.42
N PRO A 45 9.29 3.65 12.18
CA PRO A 45 7.92 3.22 12.47
C PRO A 45 7.15 4.25 13.31
N LEU A 46 5.85 4.38 13.07
CA LEU A 46 4.94 5.19 13.92
C LEU A 46 4.55 4.43 15.19
N TYR A 47 4.47 3.13 15.09
CA TYR A 47 4.07 2.22 16.17
C TYR A 47 5.06 1.07 16.28
N THR A 48 5.14 0.46 17.44
CA THR A 48 5.89 -0.79 17.59
C THR A 48 5.28 -1.89 16.72
N TRP A 49 6.05 -2.92 16.42
CA TRP A 49 5.54 -4.06 15.63
C TRP A 49 4.36 -4.77 16.33
N GLU A 50 4.40 -4.82 17.64
CA GLU A 50 3.37 -5.43 18.49
C GLU A 50 2.07 -4.63 18.46
N ASP A 51 2.18 -3.31 18.36
CA ASP A 51 1.01 -2.43 18.31
C ASP A 51 0.37 -2.39 16.93
N MET A 52 1.19 -2.29 15.87
CA MET A 52 0.73 -2.25 14.48
C MET A 52 1.85 -2.71 13.55
N THR A 53 1.58 -3.74 12.74
CA THR A 53 2.57 -4.19 11.76
C THR A 53 2.76 -3.17 10.62
N ILE A 54 3.95 -3.16 10.02
CA ILE A 54 4.36 -2.18 9.01
C ILE A 54 3.38 -2.07 7.83
N PRO A 55 2.83 -3.19 7.28
CA PRO A 55 1.87 -3.09 6.19
C PRO A 55 0.64 -2.21 6.52
N TRP A 56 0.22 -2.15 7.78
CA TRP A 56 -0.86 -1.27 8.20
C TRP A 56 -0.38 0.18 8.43
N GLN A 57 0.83 0.37 8.91
CA GLN A 57 1.37 1.70 9.20
C GLN A 57 1.54 2.55 7.92
N ARG A 58 1.71 1.94 6.74
CA ARG A 58 1.83 2.67 5.47
C ARG A 58 0.60 3.50 5.11
N TYR A 59 -0.58 3.16 5.65
CA TYR A 59 -1.81 3.92 5.41
C TYR A 59 -1.87 5.24 6.19
N TYR A 60 -0.90 5.53 7.05
CA TYR A 60 -0.66 6.86 7.59
C TYR A 60 0.04 7.80 6.61
N LEU A 61 0.28 7.37 5.37
CA LEU A 61 0.99 8.10 4.32
C LEU A 61 0.62 9.58 4.26
N PHE A 62 -0.66 9.93 4.14
CA PHE A 62 -1.08 11.32 4.04
C PHE A 62 -0.78 12.12 5.32
N LYS A 63 -0.92 11.51 6.48
CA LYS A 63 -0.56 12.14 7.78
C LYS A 63 0.94 12.35 7.90
N ILE A 64 1.75 11.41 7.41
CA ILE A 64 3.22 11.55 7.35
C ILE A 64 3.61 12.73 6.45
N LEU A 65 3.03 12.84 5.26
CA LEU A 65 3.32 13.93 4.33
C LEU A 65 2.91 15.28 4.91
N GLU A 66 1.72 15.39 5.49
CA GLU A 66 1.22 16.61 6.13
C GLU A 66 2.10 17.04 7.31
N HIS A 67 2.45 16.11 8.20
CA HIS A 67 3.31 16.41 9.35
C HIS A 67 4.68 16.95 8.94
N ASN A 68 5.22 16.49 7.80
CA ASN A 68 6.51 16.92 7.27
C ASN A 68 6.40 18.07 6.27
N ASN A 69 5.20 18.64 6.07
CA ASN A 69 4.94 19.72 5.10
C ASN A 69 5.40 19.37 3.67
N ILE A 70 5.20 18.13 3.24
CA ILE A 70 5.57 17.63 1.92
C ILE A 70 4.38 17.76 0.97
N ASP A 71 4.51 18.63 -0.02
CA ASP A 71 3.54 18.80 -1.11
C ASP A 71 3.72 17.70 -2.16
N TYR A 72 2.60 17.21 -2.69
CA TYR A 72 2.60 16.15 -3.71
C TYR A 72 1.48 16.39 -4.74
N ASP A 73 1.62 15.81 -5.94
CA ASP A 73 0.54 15.70 -6.93
C ASP A 73 -0.08 14.31 -6.88
N GLN A 74 0.72 13.27 -7.14
CA GLN A 74 0.33 11.87 -6.99
C GLN A 74 1.40 11.13 -6.20
N ILE A 75 1.01 10.03 -5.56
CA ILE A 75 1.91 9.21 -4.73
C ILE A 75 1.84 7.77 -5.22
N LEU A 76 2.99 7.23 -5.61
CA LEU A 76 3.17 5.80 -5.85
C LEU A 76 3.74 5.18 -4.58
N MET A 77 2.94 4.38 -3.89
CA MET A 77 3.37 3.59 -2.74
C MET A 77 3.81 2.20 -3.20
N VAL A 78 5.06 1.83 -2.87
CA VAL A 78 5.63 0.53 -3.26
C VAL A 78 6.28 -0.16 -2.08
N ASP A 79 6.24 -1.50 -2.07
CA ASP A 79 6.96 -2.29 -1.09
C ASP A 79 8.47 -2.14 -1.25
N SER A 80 9.20 -2.14 -0.13
CA SER A 80 10.65 -1.97 -0.08
C SER A 80 11.46 -3.15 -0.67
N ASP A 81 10.81 -4.22 -1.08
CA ASP A 81 11.40 -5.38 -1.76
C ASP A 81 11.03 -5.46 -3.26
N THR A 82 10.53 -4.36 -3.82
CA THR A 82 10.26 -4.21 -5.27
C THR A 82 11.43 -3.58 -6.00
N VAL A 83 11.62 -3.94 -7.27
CA VAL A 83 12.63 -3.33 -8.16
C VAL A 83 11.95 -2.89 -9.45
N VAL A 84 12.18 -1.65 -9.87
CA VAL A 84 11.67 -1.13 -11.12
C VAL A 84 12.74 -1.18 -12.21
N HIS A 85 12.35 -1.61 -13.42
CA HIS A 85 13.26 -1.55 -14.58
C HIS A 85 13.42 -0.08 -15.05
N PRO A 86 14.62 0.37 -15.40
CA PRO A 86 14.87 1.77 -15.76
C PRO A 86 14.09 2.26 -17.00
N ASP A 87 13.67 1.34 -17.88
CA ASP A 87 12.89 1.68 -19.07
C ASP A 87 11.38 1.59 -18.87
N THR A 88 10.94 1.32 -17.63
CA THR A 88 9.52 1.35 -17.31
C THR A 88 8.97 2.76 -17.53
N PRO A 89 7.81 2.88 -18.20
CA PRO A 89 7.21 4.19 -18.48
C PRO A 89 6.80 4.90 -17.18
N ASN A 90 6.47 6.18 -17.31
CA ASN A 90 5.96 6.99 -16.20
C ASN A 90 4.57 6.51 -15.79
N PHE A 91 4.47 5.84 -14.68
CA PHE A 91 3.20 5.32 -14.17
C PHE A 91 2.16 6.43 -13.90
N PHE A 92 2.60 7.61 -13.51
CA PHE A 92 1.72 8.73 -13.16
C PHE A 92 0.92 9.27 -14.34
N GLU A 93 1.37 9.05 -15.57
CA GLU A 93 0.69 9.51 -16.80
C GLU A 93 -0.53 8.63 -17.15
N PHE A 94 -0.64 7.43 -16.59
CA PHE A 94 -1.69 6.48 -16.92
C PHE A 94 -2.81 6.39 -15.86
N THR A 95 -2.72 7.15 -14.78
CA THR A 95 -3.62 7.00 -13.62
C THR A 95 -5.03 7.53 -13.88
N GLU A 96 -5.21 8.51 -14.77
CA GLU A 96 -6.47 9.27 -14.90
C GLU A 96 -6.93 9.87 -13.55
N ARG A 97 -5.99 10.05 -12.61
CA ARG A 97 -6.20 10.45 -11.21
C ARG A 97 -7.07 9.50 -10.39
N LYS A 98 -7.29 8.29 -10.88
CA LYS A 98 -7.97 7.22 -10.15
C LYS A 98 -7.03 6.55 -9.14
N TYR A 99 -7.60 5.75 -8.28
CA TYR A 99 -6.82 4.80 -7.47
C TYR A 99 -6.30 3.71 -8.39
N VAL A 100 -4.99 3.48 -8.42
CA VAL A 100 -4.38 2.46 -9.28
C VAL A 100 -3.81 1.34 -8.43
N GLY A 101 -4.10 0.11 -8.82
CA GLY A 101 -3.50 -1.09 -8.28
C GLY A 101 -3.03 -2.02 -9.40
N VAL A 102 -2.04 -2.83 -9.13
CA VAL A 102 -1.60 -3.90 -10.06
C VAL A 102 -2.30 -5.18 -9.69
N LEU A 103 -2.95 -5.84 -10.66
CA LEU A 103 -3.64 -7.12 -10.43
C LEU A 103 -2.72 -8.13 -9.75
N ASP A 104 -3.21 -8.75 -8.69
CA ASP A 104 -2.51 -9.85 -8.03
C ASP A 104 -2.75 -11.16 -8.77
N LEU A 105 -1.81 -11.51 -9.63
CA LEU A 105 -1.79 -12.77 -10.38
C LEU A 105 -1.02 -13.88 -9.66
N GLY A 106 -0.72 -13.68 -8.37
CA GLY A 106 0.05 -14.60 -7.55
C GLY A 106 -0.70 -15.89 -7.19
N CYS A 107 -0.62 -16.32 -5.94
CA CYS A 107 -1.18 -17.58 -5.47
C CYS A 107 -2.72 -17.52 -5.31
N TRP A 108 -3.45 -17.99 -6.31
CA TRP A 108 -4.92 -18.07 -6.30
C TRP A 108 -5.52 -18.80 -5.11
N GLU A 109 -4.83 -19.85 -4.63
CA GLU A 109 -5.28 -20.61 -3.47
C GLU A 109 -5.19 -19.78 -2.20
N TRP A 110 -4.05 -19.12 -1.99
CA TRP A 110 -3.84 -18.23 -0.85
C TRP A 110 -4.84 -17.06 -0.88
N THR A 111 -4.96 -16.37 -2.01
CA THR A 111 -5.90 -15.26 -2.19
C THR A 111 -7.34 -15.69 -1.90
N GLY A 112 -7.76 -16.84 -2.46
CA GLY A 112 -9.11 -17.37 -2.22
C GLY A 112 -9.35 -17.77 -0.77
N ARG A 113 -8.35 -18.28 -0.07
CA ARG A 113 -8.41 -18.57 1.37
C ARG A 113 -8.54 -17.28 2.16
N SER A 114 -7.69 -16.31 1.91
CA SER A 114 -7.70 -15.00 2.57
C SER A 114 -9.06 -14.31 2.40
N ILE A 115 -9.57 -14.21 1.17
CA ILE A 115 -10.90 -13.65 0.87
C ILE A 115 -12.00 -14.31 1.71
N ARG A 116 -12.05 -15.64 1.77
CA ARG A 116 -13.07 -16.36 2.58
C ARG A 116 -13.00 -16.02 4.06
N HIS A 117 -11.80 -15.89 4.61
CA HIS A 117 -11.59 -15.65 6.03
C HIS A 117 -11.84 -14.19 6.45
N TYR A 118 -11.73 -13.23 5.54
CA TYR A 118 -12.04 -11.83 5.82
C TYR A 118 -13.48 -11.43 5.50
N LYS A 119 -14.22 -12.27 4.77
CA LYS A 119 -15.56 -11.96 4.27
C LYS A 119 -16.56 -11.52 5.34
N ASP A 120 -16.50 -12.11 6.54
CA ASP A 120 -17.44 -11.83 7.61
C ASP A 120 -17.28 -10.41 8.18
N LEU A 121 -16.08 -9.82 8.11
CA LEU A 121 -15.84 -8.42 8.46
C LEU A 121 -16.52 -7.43 7.49
N PHE A 122 -16.99 -7.91 6.35
CA PHE A 122 -17.62 -7.13 5.28
C PHE A 122 -19.05 -7.60 4.99
N ASN A 123 -19.77 -8.08 6.01
CA ASN A 123 -21.17 -8.53 5.90
C ASN A 123 -21.42 -9.51 4.74
N GLY A 124 -20.45 -10.37 4.47
CA GLY A 124 -20.57 -11.36 3.41
C GLY A 124 -20.38 -10.82 1.98
N PHE A 125 -19.92 -9.59 1.81
CA PHE A 125 -19.67 -9.00 0.51
C PHE A 125 -18.86 -9.95 -0.40
N LYS A 126 -19.25 -10.03 -1.67
CA LYS A 126 -18.55 -10.83 -2.66
C LYS A 126 -17.56 -9.96 -3.42
N ILE A 127 -16.29 -10.09 -3.07
CA ILE A 127 -15.21 -9.37 -3.74
C ILE A 127 -15.08 -9.83 -5.20
N ASP A 128 -14.93 -8.90 -6.11
CA ASP A 128 -14.57 -9.19 -7.49
C ASP A 128 -13.06 -9.49 -7.57
N ARG A 129 -12.74 -10.72 -7.93
CA ARG A 129 -11.35 -11.18 -8.05
C ARG A 129 -10.68 -10.67 -9.33
N GLY A 130 -11.45 -10.24 -10.31
CA GLY A 130 -10.94 -9.66 -11.55
C GLY A 130 -10.27 -8.31 -11.37
N ILE A 131 -10.54 -7.64 -10.24
CA ILE A 131 -9.95 -6.35 -9.86
C ILE A 131 -9.23 -6.43 -8.50
N TYR A 132 -8.89 -7.64 -8.05
CA TYR A 132 -8.11 -7.84 -6.83
C TYR A 132 -6.65 -7.50 -7.10
N PHE A 133 -6.13 -6.49 -6.39
CA PHE A 133 -4.79 -5.96 -6.62
C PHE A 133 -3.82 -6.31 -5.49
N ASN A 134 -2.53 -6.27 -5.83
CA ASN A 134 -1.43 -6.45 -4.90
C ASN A 134 -1.26 -5.20 -4.01
N GLY A 135 -1.19 -5.39 -2.69
CA GLY A 135 -1.05 -4.29 -1.73
C GLY A 135 0.30 -3.56 -1.80
N GLY A 136 1.30 -4.14 -2.44
CA GLY A 136 2.67 -3.60 -2.54
C GLY A 136 2.89 -2.63 -3.69
N PHE A 137 1.85 -2.26 -4.46
CA PHE A 137 1.92 -1.25 -5.50
C PHE A 137 0.58 -0.53 -5.61
N GLN A 138 0.55 0.74 -5.23
CA GLN A 138 -0.67 1.55 -5.26
C GLN A 138 -0.33 2.97 -5.68
N ILE A 139 -1.10 3.58 -6.62
CA ILE A 139 -0.97 5.00 -6.91
C ILE A 139 -2.23 5.72 -6.44
N VAL A 140 -2.02 6.78 -5.68
CA VAL A 140 -3.07 7.56 -5.05
C VAL A 140 -2.80 9.06 -5.21
N ASN A 141 -3.79 9.87 -4.89
CA ASN A 141 -3.66 11.33 -4.84
C ASN A 141 -4.52 11.89 -3.70
N GLU A 142 -4.57 13.19 -3.55
CA GLU A 142 -5.27 13.87 -2.47
C GLU A 142 -6.75 13.47 -2.31
N THR A 143 -7.43 13.12 -3.40
CA THR A 143 -8.85 12.72 -3.34
C THR A 143 -9.07 11.39 -2.60
N HIS A 144 -8.00 10.59 -2.44
CA HIS A 144 -8.05 9.30 -1.74
C HIS A 144 -7.73 9.40 -0.23
N LYS A 145 -7.38 10.60 0.28
CA LYS A 145 -7.08 10.80 1.70
C LYS A 145 -8.21 10.33 2.62
N PRO A 146 -9.50 10.64 2.39
CA PRO A 146 -10.59 10.15 3.24
C PRO A 146 -10.69 8.62 3.28
N PHE A 147 -10.30 7.95 2.18
CA PHE A 147 -10.24 6.49 2.14
C PHE A 147 -9.13 5.94 3.03
N PHE A 148 -7.95 6.56 3.06
CA PHE A 148 -6.86 6.16 3.95
C PHE A 148 -7.23 6.36 5.43
N ASP A 149 -7.92 7.44 5.78
CA ASP A 149 -8.46 7.63 7.13
C ASP A 149 -9.43 6.50 7.50
N LYS A 150 -10.33 6.13 6.59
CA LYS A 150 -11.25 5.00 6.78
C LYS A 150 -10.52 3.65 6.95
N VAL A 151 -9.40 3.43 6.25
CA VAL A 151 -8.57 2.24 6.44
C VAL A 151 -8.00 2.17 7.86
N ILE A 152 -7.52 3.31 8.38
CA ILE A 152 -6.99 3.41 9.74
C ILE A 152 -8.09 3.18 10.78
N GLU A 153 -9.26 3.78 10.58
CA GLU A 153 -10.45 3.58 11.44
C GLU A 153 -10.83 2.10 11.47
N PHE A 154 -10.96 1.46 10.30
CA PHE A 154 -11.28 0.04 10.20
C PHE A 154 -10.26 -0.84 10.92
N TYR A 155 -8.96 -0.55 10.77
CA TYR A 155 -7.92 -1.27 11.52
C TYR A 155 -8.12 -1.16 13.03
N ASN A 156 -8.35 0.07 13.53
CA ASN A 156 -8.52 0.31 14.96
C ASN A 156 -9.75 -0.39 15.53
N GLU A 157 -10.86 -0.41 14.80
CA GLU A 157 -12.11 -1.07 15.19
C GLU A 157 -11.98 -2.60 15.22
N HIS A 158 -11.16 -3.17 14.34
CA HIS A 158 -11.05 -4.62 14.14
C HIS A 158 -9.68 -5.20 14.51
N LYS A 159 -8.83 -4.43 15.21
CA LYS A 159 -7.42 -4.76 15.48
C LYS A 159 -7.22 -6.20 15.96
N ASP A 160 -7.95 -6.64 16.96
CA ASP A 160 -7.75 -7.95 17.57
C ASP A 160 -8.01 -9.08 16.57
N VAL A 161 -9.10 -8.99 15.81
CA VAL A 161 -9.45 -9.97 14.77
C VAL A 161 -8.44 -9.95 13.62
N LEU A 162 -7.98 -8.78 13.21
CA LEU A 162 -6.98 -8.62 12.15
C LEU A 162 -5.64 -9.24 12.57
N VAL A 163 -5.21 -8.99 13.81
CA VAL A 163 -3.97 -9.57 14.36
C VAL A 163 -4.07 -11.10 14.47
N GLU A 164 -5.22 -11.63 14.92
CA GLU A 164 -5.45 -13.07 14.97
C GLU A 164 -5.36 -13.71 13.57
N LYS A 165 -6.05 -13.14 12.59
CA LYS A 165 -6.02 -13.62 11.20
C LYS A 165 -4.60 -13.56 10.60
N GLN A 166 -3.86 -12.51 10.90
CA GLN A 166 -2.46 -12.37 10.47
C GLN A 166 -1.58 -13.47 11.08
N LYS A 167 -1.71 -13.76 12.38
CA LYS A 167 -0.99 -14.86 13.04
C LYS A 167 -1.34 -16.22 12.45
N ALA A 168 -2.56 -16.39 11.97
CA ALA A 168 -3.01 -17.59 11.25
C ALA A 168 -2.51 -17.67 9.78
N GLY A 169 -1.69 -16.73 9.32
CA GLY A 169 -1.13 -16.73 7.96
C GLY A 169 -2.13 -16.38 6.86
N LEU A 170 -3.17 -15.61 7.19
CA LEU A 170 -4.22 -15.20 6.24
C LEU A 170 -3.93 -13.86 5.54
N GLY A 171 -2.70 -13.36 5.69
CA GLY A 171 -2.27 -12.07 5.16
C GLY A 171 -2.40 -10.94 6.18
N THR A 172 -1.97 -9.76 5.77
CA THR A 172 -2.01 -8.55 6.61
C THR A 172 -3.13 -7.61 6.14
N ASP A 173 -2.78 -6.67 5.27
CA ASP A 173 -3.63 -5.57 4.82
C ASP A 173 -4.27 -5.84 3.43
N GLN A 174 -3.57 -6.52 2.52
CA GLN A 174 -3.94 -6.61 1.11
C GLN A 174 -5.40 -7.03 0.88
N THR A 175 -5.88 -8.10 1.52
CA THR A 175 -7.26 -8.55 1.33
C THR A 175 -8.28 -7.56 1.89
N VAL A 176 -7.98 -6.97 3.03
CA VAL A 176 -8.84 -5.98 3.67
C VAL A 176 -8.95 -4.73 2.81
N ILE A 177 -7.83 -4.23 2.26
CA ILE A 177 -7.84 -3.06 1.38
C ILE A 177 -8.65 -3.33 0.11
N ASN A 178 -8.51 -4.51 -0.49
CA ASN A 178 -9.32 -4.90 -1.64
C ASN A 178 -10.82 -4.90 -1.31
N TYR A 179 -11.22 -5.36 -0.12
CA TYR A 179 -12.60 -5.26 0.35
C TYR A 179 -13.02 -3.80 0.54
N LEU A 180 -12.21 -3.01 1.22
CA LEU A 180 -12.54 -1.59 1.50
C LEU A 180 -12.65 -0.77 0.22
N VAL A 181 -11.77 -0.95 -0.76
CA VAL A 181 -11.85 -0.27 -2.06
C VAL A 181 -13.16 -0.62 -2.75
N GLN A 182 -13.49 -1.91 -2.86
CA GLN A 182 -14.68 -2.36 -3.59
C GLN A 182 -15.99 -2.01 -2.87
N THR A 183 -16.00 -1.93 -1.54
CA THR A 183 -17.19 -1.52 -0.77
C THR A 183 -17.34 -0.01 -0.62
N SER A 184 -16.30 0.77 -0.88
CA SER A 184 -16.31 2.23 -0.74
C SER A 184 -16.62 2.96 -2.05
N GLY A 185 -16.80 2.26 -3.17
CA GLY A 185 -17.05 2.88 -4.47
C GLY A 185 -15.86 3.68 -5.00
N ILE A 186 -14.64 3.32 -4.59
CA ILE A 186 -13.40 3.91 -5.12
C ILE A 186 -13.28 3.55 -6.60
N ASP A 187 -13.06 4.55 -7.44
CA ASP A 187 -12.80 4.35 -8.87
C ASP A 187 -11.38 3.79 -9.06
N LEU A 188 -11.32 2.48 -9.29
CA LEU A 188 -10.08 1.71 -9.40
C LEU A 188 -9.69 1.55 -10.88
N LYS A 189 -8.40 1.66 -11.14
CA LYS A 189 -7.80 1.40 -12.46
C LYS A 189 -6.69 0.34 -12.37
#